data_b96ee55b8f6ab3efbaab996aca526ddd
#
_entry.id   b96ee55b8f6ab3efbaab996aca526ddd
#
_cell.length_a   1.000
_cell.length_b   1.000
_cell.length_c   1.000
_cell.angle_alpha   90.00
_cell.angle_beta   90.00
_cell.angle_gamma   90.00
#
_symmetry.space_group_name_H-M   'P 1'
#
loop_
_entity.id
_entity.type
_entity.pdbx_description
1 polymer ?
#
loop_
_entity_poly.entity_id
_entity_poly.type
_entity_poly.pdbx_seq_one_letter_code
_entity_poly.pdbx_strand_id
1 'polypeptide(L)'
;MAHKWTMLATIIGVAVLMTGCNATTQSDARKTGAATSSSAVRFEHVALNVADPIKMAKWYVDNLGMKVLREGPAPINARFLADSGGNMMLELYHNPPDAVPNYAAMDPLLLHVAFMVDDVDATRQKLIAGGATPAGEVTTTPAGDKLAMLRDPWGLAIQFLRRADPMLPVD
;
A
#
# COMPACT_ATOMS: atom_id res chain seq x y z
N MET A 1 13.74 -45.44 -44.69
CA MET A 1 12.89 -45.47 -45.90
C MET A 1 12.36 -44.07 -46.16
N ALA A 2 12.78 -43.54 -47.30
CA ALA A 2 12.51 -42.19 -47.76
C ALA A 2 11.06 -42.03 -48.24
N HIS A 3 10.53 -40.84 -48.22
CA HIS A 3 9.83 -40.27 -49.38
C HIS A 3 9.71 -38.76 -49.24
N LYS A 4 10.49 -38.11 -50.11
CA LYS A 4 10.33 -36.71 -50.50
C LYS A 4 9.10 -36.58 -51.40
N TRP A 5 8.33 -35.51 -51.26
CA TRP A 5 7.54 -35.00 -52.38
C TRP A 5 7.71 -33.49 -52.48
N THR A 6 8.37 -33.11 -53.57
CA THR A 6 8.50 -31.78 -54.14
C THR A 6 7.36 -31.57 -55.09
N MET A 7 6.67 -30.46 -55.10
CA MET A 7 5.89 -29.99 -56.23
C MET A 7 6.08 -28.50 -56.44
N LEU A 8 6.49 -28.21 -57.65
CA LEU A 8 6.75 -26.94 -58.31
C LEU A 8 5.48 -26.50 -59.04
N ALA A 9 5.25 -25.24 -59.20
CA ALA A 9 4.56 -24.55 -60.31
C ALA A 9 3.85 -23.29 -59.79
N THR A 10 3.73 -22.16 -60.39
CA THR A 10 4.13 -21.56 -61.68
C THR A 10 3.66 -20.10 -61.60
N ILE A 11 4.48 -19.22 -62.10
CA ILE A 11 4.29 -17.77 -62.21
C ILE A 11 3.21 -17.44 -63.23
N ILE A 12 2.30 -16.53 -62.94
CA ILE A 12 1.63 -15.73 -63.96
C ILE A 12 1.60 -14.27 -63.49
N GLY A 13 2.34 -13.43 -64.20
CA GLY A 13 2.35 -12.00 -64.03
C GLY A 13 1.16 -11.35 -64.72
N VAL A 14 0.60 -10.36 -64.08
CA VAL A 14 -0.25 -9.35 -64.70
C VAL A 14 0.25 -7.97 -64.30
N ALA A 15 0.84 -7.27 -65.23
CA ALA A 15 1.19 -5.86 -65.09
C ALA A 15 -0.09 -5.02 -65.34
N VAL A 16 -0.49 -4.23 -64.37
CA VAL A 16 -1.45 -3.15 -64.56
C VAL A 16 -0.75 -1.83 -64.29
N LEU A 17 -0.51 -1.11 -65.37
CA LEU A 17 -0.15 0.31 -65.30
C LEU A 17 -1.40 1.10 -64.90
N MET A 18 -1.34 1.81 -63.80
CA MET A 18 -2.26 2.90 -63.49
C MET A 18 -1.49 4.18 -63.20
N THR A 19 -1.76 5.16 -63.99
CA THR A 19 -1.34 6.54 -63.99
C THR A 19 -1.68 7.27 -62.71
N GLY A 20 -0.82 8.19 -62.36
CA GLY A 20 -0.70 9.02 -61.19
C GLY A 20 -1.94 9.72 -60.62
N CYS A 21 -1.91 9.88 -59.33
CA CYS A 21 -2.46 11.01 -58.61
C CYS A 21 -1.46 11.41 -57.51
N ASN A 22 -0.93 12.61 -57.67
CA ASN A 22 -0.14 13.27 -56.61
C ASN A 22 -1.04 13.47 -55.39
N ALA A 23 -0.87 12.67 -54.36
CA ALA A 23 -1.37 12.99 -53.04
C ALA A 23 -0.21 13.54 -52.23
N THR A 24 -0.25 14.83 -51.96
CA THR A 24 0.60 15.51 -50.97
C THR A 24 0.42 14.85 -49.63
N THR A 25 1.37 14.03 -49.25
CA THR A 25 1.45 13.53 -47.87
C THR A 25 1.83 14.70 -46.95
N GLN A 26 0.82 15.28 -46.33
CA GLN A 26 1.00 16.09 -45.15
C GLN A 26 1.54 15.16 -44.04
N SER A 27 2.82 15.29 -43.74
CA SER A 27 3.43 14.67 -42.61
C SER A 27 2.85 15.31 -41.36
N ASP A 28 1.85 14.68 -40.77
CA ASP A 28 1.49 14.95 -39.38
C ASP A 28 2.69 14.63 -38.49
N ALA A 29 3.48 15.66 -38.25
CA ALA A 29 4.46 15.65 -37.16
C ALA A 29 3.66 15.51 -35.86
N ARG A 30 3.43 14.25 -35.48
CA ARG A 30 2.98 13.89 -34.14
C ARG A 30 3.99 14.48 -33.17
N LYS A 31 3.70 15.69 -32.65
CA LYS A 31 4.39 16.20 -31.47
C LYS A 31 4.21 15.19 -30.35
N THR A 32 5.17 14.31 -30.21
CA THR A 32 5.35 13.56 -28.98
C THR A 32 5.73 14.59 -27.93
N GLY A 33 4.70 15.18 -27.31
CA GLY A 33 4.89 15.93 -26.10
C GLY A 33 5.54 14.97 -25.11
N ALA A 34 6.82 15.19 -24.82
CA ALA A 34 7.46 14.56 -23.68
C ALA A 34 6.60 14.96 -22.47
N ALA A 35 5.81 14.01 -21.97
CA ALA A 35 5.18 14.16 -20.68
C ALA A 35 6.33 14.38 -19.71
N THR A 36 6.53 15.60 -19.25
CA THR A 36 7.34 15.87 -18.09
C THR A 36 6.71 15.08 -16.97
N SER A 37 7.30 13.94 -16.63
CA SER A 37 6.92 13.21 -15.43
C SER A 37 7.24 14.14 -14.28
N SER A 38 6.25 14.87 -13.79
CA SER A 38 6.36 15.48 -12.48
C SER A 38 6.61 14.32 -11.53
N SER A 39 7.78 14.29 -10.90
CA SER A 39 8.05 13.31 -9.86
C SER A 39 7.12 13.63 -8.68
N ALA A 40 5.92 13.05 -8.71
CA ALA A 40 4.98 13.21 -7.63
C ALA A 40 5.59 12.55 -6.37
N VAL A 41 5.77 13.34 -5.32
CA VAL A 41 6.14 12.80 -4.01
C VAL A 41 4.93 12.02 -3.51
N ARG A 42 5.17 10.76 -3.09
CA ARG A 42 4.15 9.88 -2.52
C ARG A 42 4.56 9.48 -1.12
N PHE A 43 3.59 9.35 -0.25
CA PHE A 43 3.82 8.79 1.07
C PHE A 43 4.11 7.30 0.91
N GLU A 44 5.17 6.78 1.56
CA GLU A 44 5.60 5.38 1.40
C GLU A 44 5.46 4.62 2.72
N HIS A 45 6.10 5.08 3.81
CA HIS A 45 5.99 4.44 5.13
C HIS A 45 6.15 5.40 6.30
N VAL A 46 5.73 4.93 7.48
CA VAL A 46 6.12 5.47 8.78
C VAL A 46 7.03 4.43 9.46
N ALA A 47 8.19 4.88 9.95
CA ALA A 47 9.15 4.03 10.64
C ALA A 47 9.02 4.17 12.16
N LEU A 48 8.98 3.05 12.87
CA LEU A 48 8.83 2.96 14.32
C LEU A 48 9.96 2.11 14.90
N ASN A 49 10.76 2.72 15.80
CA ASN A 49 11.74 1.98 16.58
C ASN A 49 11.04 1.24 17.73
N VAL A 50 11.11 -0.09 17.73
CA VAL A 50 10.37 -0.95 18.66
C VAL A 50 11.25 -2.01 19.29
N ALA A 51 10.87 -2.52 20.44
CA ALA A 51 11.68 -3.49 21.17
C ALA A 51 11.75 -4.86 20.47
N ASP A 52 10.67 -5.31 19.84
CA ASP A 52 10.59 -6.61 19.16
C ASP A 52 9.77 -6.48 17.84
N PRO A 53 10.44 -6.11 16.74
CA PRO A 53 9.75 -5.96 15.44
C PRO A 53 9.07 -7.23 14.96
N ILE A 54 9.64 -8.40 15.28
CA ILE A 54 9.12 -9.68 14.81
C ILE A 54 7.77 -9.99 15.47
N LYS A 55 7.71 -9.89 16.82
CA LYS A 55 6.47 -10.13 17.55
C LYS A 55 5.41 -9.07 17.25
N MET A 56 5.83 -7.81 17.17
CA MET A 56 4.91 -6.72 16.84
C MET A 56 4.32 -6.90 15.44
N ALA A 57 5.14 -7.20 14.44
CA ALA A 57 4.68 -7.48 13.09
C ALA A 57 3.67 -8.65 13.05
N LYS A 58 3.99 -9.74 13.75
CA LYS A 58 3.07 -10.89 13.84
C LYS A 58 1.71 -10.49 14.40
N TRP A 59 1.69 -9.68 15.46
CA TRP A 59 0.44 -9.21 16.05
C TRP A 59 -0.39 -8.36 15.07
N TYR A 60 0.26 -7.47 14.31
CA TYR A 60 -0.39 -6.65 13.30
C TYR A 60 -0.95 -7.49 12.13
N VAL A 61 -0.23 -8.54 11.73
CA VAL A 61 -0.72 -9.50 10.73
C VAL A 61 -1.95 -10.25 11.27
N ASP A 62 -1.86 -10.81 12.48
CA ASP A 62 -2.91 -11.66 13.04
C ASP A 62 -4.21 -10.88 13.36
N ASN A 63 -4.07 -9.62 13.82
CA ASN A 63 -5.20 -8.84 14.33
C ASN A 63 -5.73 -7.80 13.33
N LEU A 64 -4.88 -7.23 12.49
CA LEU A 64 -5.26 -6.19 11.53
C LEU A 64 -5.23 -6.66 10.07
N GLY A 65 -4.76 -7.88 9.81
CA GLY A 65 -4.67 -8.43 8.45
C GLY A 65 -3.60 -7.74 7.60
N MET A 66 -2.63 -7.08 8.21
CA MET A 66 -1.51 -6.47 7.48
C MET A 66 -0.65 -7.56 6.82
N LYS A 67 0.09 -7.17 5.78
CA LYS A 67 0.95 -8.08 5.03
C LYS A 67 2.41 -7.69 5.17
N VAL A 68 3.27 -8.62 5.55
CA VAL A 68 4.73 -8.41 5.53
C VAL A 68 5.20 -8.44 4.08
N LEU A 69 5.76 -7.32 3.60
CA LEU A 69 6.30 -7.19 2.25
C LEU A 69 7.81 -7.41 2.21
N ARG A 70 8.51 -7.09 3.29
CA ARG A 70 9.96 -7.23 3.40
C ARG A 70 10.38 -7.51 4.84
N GLU A 71 11.42 -8.32 4.96
CA GLU A 71 12.09 -8.62 6.23
C GLU A 71 13.57 -8.29 6.14
N GLY A 72 14.09 -7.62 7.16
CA GLY A 72 15.50 -7.34 7.33
C GLY A 72 16.15 -8.33 8.31
N PRO A 73 17.48 -8.50 8.24
CA PRO A 73 18.23 -9.41 9.12
C PRO A 73 18.41 -8.83 10.53
N ALA A 74 18.84 -9.71 11.45
CA ALA A 74 19.35 -9.30 12.75
C ALA A 74 20.60 -8.40 12.58
N PRO A 75 20.87 -7.48 13.53
CA PRO A 75 20.12 -7.23 14.77
C PRO A 75 18.90 -6.32 14.60
N ILE A 76 18.75 -5.64 13.47
CA ILE A 76 17.69 -4.65 13.21
C ILE A 76 16.31 -5.32 13.11
N ASN A 77 16.23 -6.52 12.48
CA ASN A 77 15.02 -7.29 12.29
C ASN A 77 13.87 -6.49 11.67
N ALA A 78 14.17 -5.56 10.75
CA ALA A 78 13.17 -4.70 10.14
C ALA A 78 12.01 -5.50 9.51
N ARG A 79 10.79 -4.99 9.65
CA ARG A 79 9.55 -5.55 9.07
C ARG A 79 8.77 -4.44 8.41
N PHE A 80 8.56 -4.57 7.10
CA PHE A 80 7.72 -3.65 6.33
C PHE A 80 6.35 -4.27 6.15
N LEU A 81 5.35 -3.64 6.73
CA LEU A 81 3.98 -4.12 6.77
C LEU A 81 3.08 -3.20 5.95
N ALA A 82 2.45 -3.72 4.91
CA ALA A 82 1.41 -2.99 4.19
C ALA A 82 0.04 -3.18 4.83
N ASP A 83 -0.80 -2.16 4.76
CA ASP A 83 -2.22 -2.27 5.04
C ASP A 83 -2.96 -3.11 3.98
N SER A 84 -4.25 -3.36 4.17
CA SER A 84 -5.05 -4.17 3.23
C SER A 84 -5.18 -3.51 1.85
N GLY A 85 -5.16 -2.19 1.77
CA GLY A 85 -5.22 -1.41 0.54
C GLY A 85 -3.88 -1.35 -0.21
N GLY A 86 -2.76 -1.64 0.46
CA GLY A 86 -1.43 -1.57 -0.12
C GLY A 86 -0.95 -0.16 -0.43
N ASN A 87 -1.59 0.85 0.18
CA ASN A 87 -1.31 2.26 -0.11
C ASN A 87 -0.26 2.86 0.83
N MET A 88 -0.04 2.25 1.98
CA MET A 88 0.87 2.74 3.01
C MET A 88 1.51 1.60 3.78
N MET A 89 2.73 1.81 4.28
CA MET A 89 3.44 0.83 5.08
C MET A 89 3.81 1.36 6.46
N LEU A 90 3.93 0.41 7.41
CA LEU A 90 4.68 0.59 8.64
C LEU A 90 6.01 -0.13 8.51
N GLU A 91 7.11 0.56 8.82
CA GLU A 91 8.40 -0.07 9.07
C GLU A 91 8.57 -0.23 10.58
N LEU A 92 8.62 -1.45 11.05
CA LEU A 92 8.97 -1.79 12.43
C LEU A 92 10.42 -2.24 12.46
N TYR A 93 11.28 -1.60 13.26
CA TYR A 93 12.69 -1.97 13.34
C TYR A 93 13.20 -1.83 14.77
N HIS A 94 14.29 -2.52 15.06
CA HIS A 94 14.99 -2.39 16.33
C HIS A 94 16.33 -1.69 16.11
N ASN A 95 16.44 -0.50 16.64
CA ASN A 95 17.70 0.24 16.75
C ASN A 95 18.04 0.36 18.24
N PRO A 96 19.30 0.50 18.65
CA PRO A 96 19.77 0.19 20.02
C PRO A 96 18.72 0.28 21.13
N PRO A 97 18.67 -0.67 22.09
CA PRO A 97 17.55 -0.82 23.04
C PRO A 97 17.24 0.43 23.87
N ASP A 98 18.23 1.25 24.14
CA ASP A 98 18.14 2.52 24.86
C ASP A 98 17.46 3.66 24.06
N ALA A 99 17.33 3.47 22.75
CA ALA A 99 16.67 4.43 21.85
C ALA A 99 15.19 4.12 21.61
N VAL A 100 14.65 3.01 22.14
CA VAL A 100 13.22 2.66 21.96
C VAL A 100 12.34 3.60 22.80
N PRO A 101 11.40 4.34 22.17
CA PRO A 101 10.50 5.22 22.92
C PRO A 101 9.60 4.45 23.88
N ASN A 102 9.31 5.03 25.03
CA ASN A 102 8.29 4.49 25.93
C ASN A 102 6.90 4.88 25.42
N TYR A 103 6.40 4.17 24.42
CA TYR A 103 5.10 4.44 23.81
C TYR A 103 3.96 4.39 24.81
N ALA A 104 4.03 3.52 25.82
CA ALA A 104 2.97 3.38 26.83
C ALA A 104 2.81 4.63 27.71
N ALA A 105 3.89 5.38 27.91
CA ALA A 105 3.89 6.61 28.70
C ALA A 105 3.61 7.87 27.86
N MET A 106 3.58 7.77 26.53
CA MET A 106 3.31 8.92 25.66
C MET A 106 1.81 9.23 25.63
N ASP A 107 1.48 10.52 25.56
CA ASP A 107 0.11 10.92 25.26
C ASP A 107 -0.29 10.40 23.85
N PRO A 108 -1.43 9.70 23.71
CA PRO A 108 -1.90 9.22 22.41
C PRO A 108 -2.05 10.31 21.35
N LEU A 109 -2.24 11.56 21.73
CA LEU A 109 -2.37 12.68 20.81
C LEU A 109 -1.02 13.21 20.29
N LEU A 110 0.10 12.84 20.93
CA LEU A 110 1.44 13.18 20.42
C LEU A 110 1.86 12.30 19.25
N LEU A 111 1.53 11.02 19.32
CA LEU A 111 1.81 10.06 18.26
C LEU A 111 0.78 8.94 18.32
N HIS A 112 0.10 8.72 17.21
CA HIS A 112 -0.70 7.51 16.99
C HIS A 112 -0.70 7.14 15.51
N VAL A 113 -0.96 5.87 15.24
CA VAL A 113 -1.20 5.37 13.88
C VAL A 113 -2.69 5.13 13.74
N ALA A 114 -3.30 5.67 12.69
CA ALA A 114 -4.74 5.56 12.47
C ALA A 114 -5.07 4.62 11.31
N PHE A 115 -6.08 3.77 11.52
CA PHE A 115 -6.59 2.82 10.53
C PHE A 115 -8.07 3.08 10.27
N MET A 116 -8.45 3.12 9.00
CA MET A 116 -9.86 3.16 8.62
C MET A 116 -10.44 1.75 8.68
N VAL A 117 -11.64 1.62 9.25
CA VAL A 117 -12.36 0.34 9.40
C VAL A 117 -13.86 0.54 9.17
N ASP A 118 -14.54 -0.51 8.75
CA ASP A 118 -15.98 -0.47 8.52
C ASP A 118 -16.79 -0.44 9.82
N ASP A 119 -16.33 -1.17 10.85
CA ASP A 119 -16.97 -1.25 12.14
C ASP A 119 -15.97 -1.03 13.28
N VAL A 120 -16.06 0.17 13.89
CA VAL A 120 -15.17 0.60 14.97
C VAL A 120 -15.38 -0.21 16.25
N ASP A 121 -16.64 -0.55 16.59
CA ASP A 121 -16.93 -1.29 17.82
C ASP A 121 -16.48 -2.73 17.73
N ALA A 122 -16.78 -3.42 16.62
CA ALA A 122 -16.34 -4.79 16.39
C ALA A 122 -14.82 -4.87 16.34
N THR A 123 -14.16 -3.91 15.66
CA THR A 123 -12.69 -3.84 15.61
C THR A 123 -12.10 -3.64 17.01
N ARG A 124 -12.65 -2.71 17.79
CA ARG A 124 -12.22 -2.46 19.19
C ARG A 124 -12.30 -3.73 20.02
N GLN A 125 -13.43 -4.43 19.98
CA GLN A 125 -13.64 -5.68 20.74
C GLN A 125 -12.63 -6.77 20.32
N LYS A 126 -12.45 -6.97 19.02
CA LYS A 126 -11.47 -7.92 18.46
C LYS A 126 -10.07 -7.65 18.97
N LEU A 127 -9.65 -6.38 18.94
CA LEU A 127 -8.29 -6.00 19.32
C LEU A 127 -8.05 -6.11 20.83
N ILE A 128 -9.04 -5.80 21.64
CA ILE A 128 -8.97 -6.01 23.10
C ILE A 128 -8.80 -7.52 23.38
N ALA A 129 -9.54 -8.37 22.71
CA ALA A 129 -9.37 -9.83 22.81
C ALA A 129 -7.97 -10.27 22.31
N GLY A 130 -7.38 -9.55 21.39
CA GLY A 130 -6.01 -9.75 20.89
C GLY A 130 -4.91 -9.12 21.76
N GLY A 131 -5.25 -8.56 22.93
CA GLY A 131 -4.27 -8.01 23.88
C GLY A 131 -4.04 -6.50 23.80
N ALA A 132 -4.76 -5.77 22.98
CA ALA A 132 -4.75 -4.30 23.01
C ALA A 132 -5.50 -3.79 24.24
N THR A 133 -5.13 -2.59 24.73
CA THR A 133 -5.81 -1.93 25.86
C THR A 133 -6.56 -0.70 25.39
N PRO A 134 -7.78 -0.43 25.88
CA PRO A 134 -8.50 0.81 25.57
C PRO A 134 -7.74 2.05 26.06
N ALA A 135 -7.73 3.09 25.22
CA ALA A 135 -7.22 4.42 25.60
C ALA A 135 -8.36 5.46 25.51
N GLY A 136 -9.50 5.13 26.11
CA GLY A 136 -10.72 5.91 26.15
C GLY A 136 -11.94 5.15 25.60
N GLU A 137 -13.08 5.83 25.59
CA GLU A 137 -14.31 5.30 25.04
C GLU A 137 -14.41 5.55 23.53
N VAL A 138 -15.33 4.82 22.88
CA VAL A 138 -15.70 5.10 21.49
C VAL A 138 -16.44 6.44 21.46
N THR A 139 -16.03 7.31 20.53
CA THR A 139 -16.62 8.65 20.38
C THR A 139 -17.16 8.83 18.96
N THR A 140 -18.17 9.68 18.83
CA THR A 140 -18.66 10.17 17.54
C THR A 140 -18.46 11.66 17.47
N THR A 141 -17.78 12.15 16.43
CA THR A 141 -17.56 13.58 16.23
C THR A 141 -18.84 14.29 15.78
N PRO A 142 -18.92 15.63 15.87
CA PRO A 142 -20.02 16.38 15.28
C PRO A 142 -20.20 16.16 13.77
N ALA A 143 -19.13 15.79 13.05
CA ALA A 143 -19.18 15.44 11.64
C ALA A 143 -19.71 14.02 11.37
N GLY A 144 -19.97 13.22 12.42
CA GLY A 144 -20.46 11.85 12.31
C GLY A 144 -19.38 10.78 12.22
N ASP A 145 -18.10 11.15 12.29
CA ASP A 145 -17.00 10.18 12.32
C ASP A 145 -17.00 9.41 13.63
N LYS A 146 -16.85 8.10 13.55
CA LYS A 146 -16.74 7.24 14.73
C LYS A 146 -15.28 6.86 14.97
N LEU A 147 -14.81 6.97 16.22
CA LEU A 147 -13.41 6.85 16.60
C LEU A 147 -13.24 5.96 17.83
N ALA A 148 -12.21 5.12 17.85
CA ALA A 148 -11.74 4.41 19.02
C ALA A 148 -10.22 4.53 19.12
N MET A 149 -9.71 4.88 20.31
CA MET A 149 -8.29 4.89 20.61
C MET A 149 -7.95 3.69 21.49
N LEU A 150 -6.92 2.94 21.11
CA LEU A 150 -6.37 1.83 21.87
C LEU A 150 -4.86 1.98 21.97
N ARG A 151 -4.24 1.14 22.79
CA ARG A 151 -2.81 0.87 22.76
C ARG A 151 -2.60 -0.58 22.34
N ASP A 152 -1.66 -0.82 21.45
CA ASP A 152 -1.23 -2.17 21.14
C ASP A 152 -0.47 -2.80 22.34
N PRO A 153 -0.09 -4.08 22.29
CA PRO A 153 0.62 -4.74 23.40
C PRO A 153 1.99 -4.12 23.76
N TRP A 154 2.54 -3.28 22.90
CA TRP A 154 3.80 -2.56 23.16
C TRP A 154 3.57 -1.11 23.60
N GLY A 155 2.31 -0.72 23.74
CA GLY A 155 1.92 0.61 24.23
C GLY A 155 1.77 1.68 23.16
N LEU A 156 2.06 1.39 21.88
CA LEU A 156 1.85 2.33 20.80
C LEU A 156 0.36 2.66 20.67
N ALA A 157 0.04 3.95 20.63
CA ALA A 157 -1.32 4.40 20.39
C ALA A 157 -1.75 4.11 18.96
N ILE A 158 -2.87 3.40 18.83
CA ILE A 158 -3.50 3.05 17.56
C ILE A 158 -4.95 3.51 17.57
N GLN A 159 -5.34 4.23 16.52
CA GLN A 159 -6.70 4.73 16.36
C GLN A 159 -7.44 3.97 15.28
N PHE A 160 -8.68 3.62 15.53
CA PHE A 160 -9.58 3.03 14.52
C PHE A 160 -10.71 3.98 14.26
N LEU A 161 -10.99 4.24 12.99
CA LEU A 161 -12.00 5.23 12.64
C LEU A 161 -12.81 4.79 11.42
N ARG A 162 -14.07 5.24 11.42
CA ARG A 162 -14.94 5.24 10.27
C ARG A 162 -15.36 6.67 9.99
N ARG A 163 -15.07 7.17 8.79
CA ARG A 163 -15.50 8.50 8.36
C ARG A 163 -16.96 8.44 7.90
N ALA A 164 -17.73 9.44 8.32
CA ALA A 164 -19.07 9.64 7.76
C ALA A 164 -19.00 10.08 6.30
N ASP A 165 -17.97 10.87 5.97
CA ASP A 165 -17.66 11.33 4.63
C ASP A 165 -16.17 11.08 4.36
N PRO A 166 -15.79 10.19 3.43
CA PRO A 166 -14.40 9.89 3.14
C PRO A 166 -13.60 11.12 2.71
N MET A 167 -12.42 11.33 3.33
CA MET A 167 -11.55 12.46 3.00
C MET A 167 -10.60 12.16 1.85
N LEU A 168 -10.33 10.90 1.58
CA LEU A 168 -9.51 10.42 0.47
C LEU A 168 -10.34 9.43 -0.36
N PRO A 169 -10.05 9.29 -1.66
CA PRO A 169 -10.67 8.23 -2.45
C PRO A 169 -10.49 6.88 -1.78
N VAL A 170 -11.55 6.10 -1.67
CA VAL A 170 -11.51 4.69 -1.26
C VAL A 170 -11.73 3.89 -2.54
N ASP A 171 -10.71 3.13 -2.94
CA ASP A 171 -10.76 2.23 -4.10
C ASP A 171 -11.50 0.94 -3.76
#